data_823cc7174fcea30411d40b78769f8e4b
#
_entry.id   823cc7174fcea30411d40b78769f8e4b
#
_cell.length_a   1.000
_cell.length_b   1.000
_cell.length_c   1.000
_cell.angle_alpha   90.00
_cell.angle_beta   90.00
_cell.angle_gamma   90.00
#
_symmetry.space_group_name_H-M   'P 1'
#
loop_
_entity.id
_entity.type
_entity.pdbx_description
1 polymer ?
#
loop_
_entity_poly.entity_id
_entity_poly.type
_entity_poly.pdbx_seq_one_letter_code
_entity_poly.pdbx_strand_id
1 'polypeptide(L)'
;MKHESFNDQGIKLIRKNQFIEAKNSFEKALELKPDFTDAINSLGIVNHKLGNLNQAVRLFKKVVALDSNYALESENKILSVIYFFSQGNIQEALETLNMLVKRNPRDALLFNMLGGCYASIGDSEMAIANYQKALEFEPEYPIPKHMFNSLTGHTSKEPPKQYVKNLFDDYAYRFNDALVNNLQYNLPFIIKELILQSNSEKSKYKNVIDLGCGTGLAGKDLR
;
A
#
# COMPACT_ATOMS: atom_id res chain seq x y z
N MET A 1 -4.37 -27.64 -4.59
CA MET A 1 -4.18 -27.11 -6.01
C MET A 1 -2.74 -26.66 -6.21
N LYS A 2 -2.28 -26.39 -7.47
CA LYS A 2 -0.85 -26.04 -7.73
C LYS A 2 -0.37 -24.78 -6.96
N HIS A 3 -1.20 -23.76 -6.82
CA HIS A 3 -0.86 -22.55 -6.06
C HIS A 3 -0.65 -22.84 -4.57
N GLU A 4 -1.44 -23.72 -3.97
CA GLU A 4 -1.26 -24.15 -2.57
C GLU A 4 0.07 -24.90 -2.39
N SER A 5 0.43 -25.78 -3.35
CA SER A 5 1.71 -26.50 -3.31
C SER A 5 2.92 -25.54 -3.31
N PHE A 6 2.87 -24.46 -4.11
CA PHE A 6 3.92 -23.44 -4.09
C PHE A 6 3.92 -22.63 -2.79
N ASN A 7 2.75 -22.33 -2.23
CA ASN A 7 2.65 -21.67 -0.93
C ASN A 7 3.26 -22.55 0.19
N ASP A 8 2.92 -23.82 0.25
CA ASP A 8 3.47 -24.76 1.22
C ASP A 8 4.98 -24.94 1.08
N GLN A 9 5.48 -24.92 -0.15
CA GLN A 9 6.92 -24.92 -0.42
C GLN A 9 7.57 -23.63 0.15
N GLY A 10 6.98 -22.48 -0.09
CA GLY A 10 7.46 -21.20 0.46
C GLY A 10 7.51 -21.21 1.99
N ILE A 11 6.45 -21.72 2.65
CA ILE A 11 6.41 -21.86 4.12
C ILE A 11 7.54 -22.76 4.63
N LYS A 12 7.81 -23.89 3.97
CA LYS A 12 8.92 -24.78 4.32
C LYS A 12 10.27 -24.10 4.18
N LEU A 13 10.44 -23.22 3.18
CA LEU A 13 11.67 -22.45 2.95
C LEU A 13 11.85 -21.33 4.00
N ILE A 14 10.77 -20.68 4.43
CA ILE A 14 10.83 -19.72 5.57
C ILE A 14 11.37 -20.41 6.82
N ARG A 15 10.89 -21.61 7.16
CA ARG A 15 11.36 -22.38 8.32
C ARG A 15 12.87 -22.73 8.27
N LYS A 16 13.44 -22.73 7.06
CA LYS A 16 14.87 -22.94 6.81
C LYS A 16 15.65 -21.62 6.68
N ASN A 17 15.01 -20.46 6.91
CA ASN A 17 15.56 -19.12 6.69
C ASN A 17 16.01 -18.86 5.23
N GLN A 18 15.47 -19.59 4.26
CA GLN A 18 15.73 -19.45 2.83
C GLN A 18 14.73 -18.45 2.22
N PHE A 19 14.88 -17.16 2.59
CA PHE A 19 13.87 -16.13 2.29
C PHE A 19 13.78 -15.80 0.80
N ILE A 20 14.89 -15.84 0.04
CA ILE A 20 14.88 -15.54 -1.40
C ILE A 20 14.12 -16.62 -2.16
N GLU A 21 14.39 -17.89 -1.86
CA GLU A 21 13.71 -19.02 -2.48
C GLU A 21 12.23 -19.08 -2.06
N ALA A 22 11.94 -18.72 -0.81
CA ALA A 22 10.56 -18.61 -0.32
C ALA A 22 9.79 -17.54 -1.10
N LYS A 23 10.39 -16.37 -1.33
CA LYS A 23 9.83 -15.29 -2.16
C LYS A 23 9.43 -15.81 -3.54
N ASN A 24 10.36 -16.47 -4.24
CA ASN A 24 10.10 -17.03 -5.58
C ASN A 24 8.94 -18.05 -5.57
N SER A 25 8.80 -18.84 -4.50
CA SER A 25 7.71 -19.81 -4.36
C SER A 25 6.37 -19.12 -4.19
N PHE A 26 6.28 -18.07 -3.36
CA PHE A 26 5.04 -17.31 -3.20
C PHE A 26 4.67 -16.52 -4.47
N GLU A 27 5.64 -15.95 -5.18
CA GLU A 27 5.40 -15.28 -6.46
C GLU A 27 4.78 -16.24 -7.47
N LYS A 28 5.28 -17.47 -7.59
CA LYS A 28 4.68 -18.53 -8.44
C LYS A 28 3.26 -18.92 -7.98
N ALA A 29 3.00 -18.95 -6.68
CA ALA A 29 1.64 -19.17 -6.18
C ALA A 29 0.69 -18.07 -6.62
N LEU A 30 1.16 -16.80 -6.60
CA LEU A 30 0.39 -15.63 -6.98
C LEU A 30 0.24 -15.45 -8.50
N GLU A 31 1.17 -15.96 -9.32
CA GLU A 31 0.98 -16.06 -10.77
C GLU A 31 -0.22 -16.97 -11.11
N LEU A 32 -0.45 -18.04 -10.34
CA LEU A 32 -1.57 -18.96 -10.53
C LEU A 32 -2.87 -18.48 -9.89
N LYS A 33 -2.77 -17.73 -8.77
CA LYS A 33 -3.92 -17.19 -8.04
C LYS A 33 -3.54 -15.82 -7.43
N PRO A 34 -3.77 -14.70 -8.17
CA PRO A 34 -3.33 -13.35 -7.78
C PRO A 34 -3.94 -12.81 -6.48
N ASP A 35 -5.08 -13.36 -6.05
CA ASP A 35 -5.83 -13.00 -4.85
C ASP A 35 -5.67 -14.01 -3.69
N PHE A 36 -4.67 -14.87 -3.75
CA PHE A 36 -4.42 -15.87 -2.71
C PHE A 36 -3.85 -15.22 -1.44
N THR A 37 -4.72 -14.90 -0.50
CA THR A 37 -4.46 -14.11 0.71
C THR A 37 -3.29 -14.66 1.54
N ASP A 38 -3.22 -15.99 1.76
CA ASP A 38 -2.11 -16.65 2.49
C ASP A 38 -0.76 -16.40 1.83
N ALA A 39 -0.68 -16.52 0.51
CA ALA A 39 0.57 -16.30 -0.22
C ALA A 39 0.95 -14.81 -0.22
N ILE A 40 -0.02 -13.88 -0.32
CA ILE A 40 0.23 -12.44 -0.25
C ILE A 40 0.77 -12.07 1.14
N ASN A 41 0.16 -12.59 2.21
CA ASN A 41 0.62 -12.38 3.59
C ASN A 41 2.03 -12.92 3.79
N SER A 42 2.27 -14.17 3.38
CA SER A 42 3.58 -14.83 3.50
C SER A 42 4.67 -14.10 2.71
N LEU A 43 4.35 -13.61 1.51
CA LEU A 43 5.25 -12.78 0.71
C LEU A 43 5.53 -11.44 1.40
N GLY A 44 4.55 -10.84 2.07
CA GLY A 44 4.72 -9.65 2.91
C GLY A 44 5.72 -9.88 4.04
N ILE A 45 5.57 -10.99 4.77
CA ILE A 45 6.49 -11.39 5.84
C ILE A 45 7.91 -11.60 5.31
N VAL A 46 8.06 -12.27 4.18
CA VAL A 46 9.38 -12.50 3.56
C VAL A 46 10.02 -11.18 3.12
N ASN A 47 9.27 -10.28 2.50
CA ASN A 47 9.80 -8.96 2.13
C ASN A 47 10.21 -8.14 3.37
N HIS A 48 9.46 -8.21 4.46
CA HIS A 48 9.84 -7.59 5.74
C HIS A 48 11.19 -8.15 6.24
N LYS A 49 11.36 -9.49 6.26
CA LYS A 49 12.62 -10.15 6.66
C LYS A 49 13.81 -9.80 5.74
N LEU A 50 13.56 -9.54 4.46
CA LEU A 50 14.58 -9.13 3.48
C LEU A 50 14.86 -7.60 3.52
N GLY A 51 14.24 -6.84 4.40
CA GLY A 51 14.38 -5.38 4.47
C GLY A 51 13.62 -4.61 3.38
N ASN A 52 12.81 -5.29 2.56
CA ASN A 52 11.99 -4.66 1.52
C ASN A 52 10.70 -4.07 2.14
N LEU A 53 10.86 -3.13 3.08
CA LEU A 53 9.79 -2.69 3.98
C LEU A 53 8.58 -2.09 3.24
N ASN A 54 8.81 -1.27 2.23
CA ASN A 54 7.73 -0.68 1.43
C ASN A 54 6.88 -1.75 0.72
N GLN A 55 7.55 -2.77 0.17
CA GLN A 55 6.84 -3.88 -0.49
C GLN A 55 6.05 -4.71 0.51
N ALA A 56 6.59 -4.93 1.71
CA ALA A 56 5.89 -5.61 2.78
C ALA A 56 4.58 -4.90 3.16
N VAL A 57 4.64 -3.59 3.38
CA VAL A 57 3.44 -2.77 3.70
C VAL A 57 2.40 -2.85 2.58
N ARG A 58 2.82 -2.76 1.31
CA ARG A 58 1.89 -2.88 0.17
C ARG A 58 1.16 -4.22 0.15
N LEU A 59 1.90 -5.30 0.38
CA LEU A 59 1.32 -6.64 0.41
C LEU A 59 0.34 -6.79 1.59
N PHE A 60 0.68 -6.28 2.77
CA PHE A 60 -0.22 -6.30 3.93
C PHE A 60 -1.48 -5.46 3.70
N LYS A 61 -1.37 -4.27 3.10
CA LYS A 61 -2.54 -3.46 2.71
C LYS A 61 -3.43 -4.23 1.73
N LYS A 62 -2.83 -4.94 0.76
CA LYS A 62 -3.59 -5.78 -0.17
C LYS A 62 -4.35 -6.90 0.55
N VAL A 63 -3.75 -7.56 1.55
CA VAL A 63 -4.43 -8.56 2.39
C VAL A 63 -5.64 -7.94 3.08
N VAL A 64 -5.47 -6.79 3.74
CA VAL A 64 -6.58 -6.11 4.45
C VAL A 64 -7.71 -5.73 3.49
N ALA A 65 -7.39 -5.31 2.28
CA ALA A 65 -8.38 -4.96 1.26
C ALA A 65 -9.12 -6.18 0.70
N LEU A 66 -8.46 -7.34 0.60
CA LEU A 66 -9.07 -8.58 0.10
C LEU A 66 -9.91 -9.29 1.18
N ASP A 67 -9.43 -9.32 2.41
CA ASP A 67 -10.06 -10.01 3.52
C ASP A 67 -9.68 -9.37 4.86
N SER A 68 -10.56 -8.50 5.35
CA SER A 68 -10.38 -7.82 6.63
C SER A 68 -10.47 -8.76 7.83
N ASN A 69 -11.26 -9.82 7.76
CA ASN A 69 -11.38 -10.81 8.83
C ASN A 69 -10.08 -11.61 8.95
N TYR A 70 -9.50 -12.02 7.82
CA TYR A 70 -8.19 -12.65 7.80
C TYR A 70 -7.13 -11.77 8.47
N ALA A 71 -7.16 -10.46 8.23
CA ALA A 71 -6.22 -9.53 8.83
C ALA A 71 -6.31 -9.49 10.37
N LEU A 72 -7.52 -9.60 10.94
CA LEU A 72 -7.74 -9.62 12.38
C LEU A 72 -7.41 -10.97 13.03
N GLU A 73 -7.72 -12.06 12.36
CA GLU A 73 -7.53 -13.43 12.86
C GLU A 73 -6.08 -13.93 12.67
N SER A 74 -5.34 -13.33 11.73
CA SER A 74 -3.96 -13.70 11.44
C SER A 74 -3.02 -13.54 12.64
N GLU A 75 -2.04 -14.44 12.75
CA GLU A 75 -0.93 -14.29 13.69
C GLU A 75 -0.03 -13.07 13.35
N ASN A 76 -0.07 -12.57 12.13
CA ASN A 76 0.64 -11.38 11.70
C ASN A 76 -0.05 -10.11 12.19
N LYS A 77 0.32 -9.66 13.38
CA LYS A 77 -0.27 -8.48 14.04
C LYS A 77 -0.04 -7.15 13.28
N ILE A 78 0.89 -7.10 12.34
CA ILE A 78 1.05 -5.94 11.43
C ILE A 78 -0.22 -5.76 10.56
N LEU A 79 -0.87 -6.86 10.16
CA LEU A 79 -2.15 -6.79 9.45
C LEU A 79 -3.23 -6.13 10.29
N SER A 80 -3.33 -6.49 11.58
CA SER A 80 -4.29 -5.87 12.50
C SER A 80 -4.03 -4.37 12.64
N VAL A 81 -2.77 -3.95 12.75
CA VAL A 81 -2.40 -2.52 12.81
C VAL A 81 -2.85 -1.78 11.55
N ILE A 82 -2.58 -2.35 10.37
CA ILE A 82 -2.98 -1.72 9.10
C ILE A 82 -4.50 -1.65 8.99
N TYR A 83 -5.20 -2.69 9.43
CA TYR A 83 -6.67 -2.69 9.49
C TYR A 83 -7.18 -1.57 10.40
N PHE A 84 -6.76 -1.50 11.67
CA PHE A 84 -7.19 -0.47 12.60
C PHE A 84 -6.90 0.94 12.08
N PHE A 85 -5.69 1.16 11.55
CA PHE A 85 -5.34 2.44 10.95
C PHE A 85 -6.26 2.80 9.78
N SER A 86 -6.62 1.84 8.91
CA SER A 86 -7.51 2.06 7.77
C SER A 86 -8.95 2.39 8.17
N GLN A 87 -9.38 1.94 9.36
CA GLN A 87 -10.70 2.24 9.93
C GLN A 87 -10.71 3.53 10.78
N GLY A 88 -9.58 4.21 10.94
CA GLY A 88 -9.46 5.37 11.81
C GLY A 88 -9.33 5.03 13.30
N ASN A 89 -9.21 3.76 13.66
CA ASN A 89 -9.06 3.28 15.03
C ASN A 89 -7.59 3.39 15.45
N ILE A 90 -7.11 4.65 15.59
CA ILE A 90 -5.67 4.91 15.80
C ILE A 90 -5.19 4.43 17.16
N GLN A 91 -6.07 4.47 18.17
CA GLN A 91 -5.72 4.02 19.52
C GLN A 91 -5.37 2.53 19.56
N GLU A 92 -6.19 1.67 18.96
CA GLU A 92 -5.97 0.24 18.85
C GLU A 92 -4.71 -0.09 18.02
N ALA A 93 -4.46 0.70 16.96
CA ALA A 93 -3.24 0.58 16.18
C ALA A 93 -2.00 0.90 17.03
N LEU A 94 -2.01 2.00 17.82
CA LEU A 94 -0.93 2.38 18.72
C LEU A 94 -0.68 1.33 19.80
N GLU A 95 -1.71 0.80 20.44
CA GLU A 95 -1.59 -0.24 21.47
C GLU A 95 -0.94 -1.51 20.89
N THR A 96 -1.40 -1.95 19.71
CA THR A 96 -0.84 -3.11 19.02
C THR A 96 0.62 -2.87 18.63
N LEU A 97 0.96 -1.70 18.10
CA LEU A 97 2.33 -1.33 17.73
C LEU A 97 3.25 -1.30 18.95
N ASN A 98 2.80 -0.71 20.05
CA ASN A 98 3.60 -0.66 21.29
C ASN A 98 3.89 -2.08 21.85
N MET A 99 2.94 -3.02 21.73
CA MET A 99 3.20 -4.42 22.07
C MET A 99 4.24 -5.07 21.13
N LEU A 100 4.15 -4.78 19.82
CA LEU A 100 5.08 -5.32 18.83
C LEU A 100 6.49 -4.78 19.02
N VAL A 101 6.65 -3.48 19.28
CA VAL A 101 7.95 -2.83 19.55
C VAL A 101 8.62 -3.42 20.78
N LYS A 102 7.88 -3.74 21.85
CA LYS A 102 8.45 -4.42 23.05
C LYS A 102 9.06 -5.78 22.69
N ARG A 103 8.51 -6.50 21.69
CA ARG A 103 9.03 -7.80 21.23
C ARG A 103 10.16 -7.65 20.21
N ASN A 104 10.10 -6.61 19.37
CA ASN A 104 11.05 -6.35 18.29
C ASN A 104 11.54 -4.90 18.35
N PRO A 105 12.40 -4.55 19.34
CA PRO A 105 12.75 -3.15 19.64
C PRO A 105 13.67 -2.49 18.59
N ARG A 106 14.09 -3.20 17.56
CA ARG A 106 14.96 -2.69 16.49
C ARG A 106 14.32 -2.81 15.10
N ASP A 107 13.01 -2.95 15.04
CA ASP A 107 12.27 -3.08 13.79
C ASP A 107 11.86 -1.70 13.25
N ALA A 108 12.56 -1.22 12.22
CA ALA A 108 12.33 0.08 11.60
C ALA A 108 10.90 0.25 11.06
N LEU A 109 10.27 -0.85 10.59
CA LEU A 109 8.89 -0.80 10.10
C LEU A 109 7.92 -0.41 11.21
N LEU A 110 8.05 -1.00 12.39
CA LEU A 110 7.15 -0.71 13.53
C LEU A 110 7.27 0.74 13.97
N PHE A 111 8.48 1.28 14.03
CA PHE A 111 8.71 2.70 14.37
C PHE A 111 8.18 3.64 13.28
N ASN A 112 8.33 3.29 11.99
CA ASN A 112 7.72 4.05 10.92
C ASN A 112 6.18 4.06 11.04
N MET A 113 5.56 2.92 11.37
CA MET A 113 4.12 2.85 11.57
C MET A 113 3.66 3.65 12.80
N LEU A 114 4.40 3.61 13.92
CA LEU A 114 4.16 4.48 15.09
C LEU A 114 4.21 5.95 14.70
N GLY A 115 5.26 6.37 13.98
CA GLY A 115 5.38 7.74 13.46
C GLY A 115 4.15 8.15 12.63
N GLY A 116 3.66 7.27 11.76
CA GLY A 116 2.45 7.49 10.97
C GLY A 116 1.18 7.63 11.82
N CYS A 117 1.01 6.79 12.84
CA CYS A 117 -0.12 6.90 13.76
C CYS A 117 -0.10 8.23 14.53
N TYR A 118 1.04 8.61 15.11
CA TYR A 118 1.17 9.88 15.83
C TYR A 118 0.97 11.09 14.91
N ALA A 119 1.51 11.07 13.70
CA ALA A 119 1.28 12.12 12.72
C ALA A 119 -0.21 12.28 12.37
N SER A 120 -0.96 11.19 12.27
CA SER A 120 -2.38 11.22 11.94
C SER A 120 -3.28 11.84 13.03
N ILE A 121 -2.82 11.80 14.28
CA ILE A 121 -3.52 12.47 15.41
C ILE A 121 -2.95 13.86 15.72
N GLY A 122 -2.00 14.36 14.92
CA GLY A 122 -1.39 15.68 15.06
C GLY A 122 -0.27 15.77 16.11
N ASP A 123 0.15 14.67 16.71
CA ASP A 123 1.27 14.61 17.66
C ASP A 123 2.60 14.58 16.89
N SER A 124 3.03 15.76 16.43
CA SER A 124 4.24 15.89 15.62
C SER A 124 5.51 15.55 16.39
N GLU A 125 5.56 15.76 17.70
CA GLU A 125 6.72 15.47 18.53
C GLU A 125 6.96 13.95 18.59
N MET A 126 5.92 13.17 18.93
CA MET A 126 6.00 11.73 18.94
C MET A 126 6.21 11.13 17.55
N ALA A 127 5.64 11.74 16.51
CA ALA A 127 5.87 11.32 15.13
C ALA A 127 7.35 11.45 14.75
N ILE A 128 7.96 12.63 14.99
CA ILE A 128 9.39 12.89 14.73
C ILE A 128 10.26 11.89 15.47
N ALA A 129 10.02 11.68 16.78
CA ALA A 129 10.80 10.76 17.58
C ALA A 129 10.77 9.32 17.05
N ASN A 130 9.61 8.86 16.59
CA ASN A 130 9.47 7.51 16.04
C ASN A 130 10.07 7.39 14.63
N TYR A 131 9.91 8.38 13.75
CA TYR A 131 10.60 8.37 12.45
C TYR A 131 12.12 8.40 12.61
N GLN A 132 12.63 9.16 13.57
CA GLN A 132 14.07 9.19 13.88
C GLN A 132 14.56 7.79 14.31
N LYS A 133 13.83 7.09 15.20
CA LYS A 133 14.16 5.71 15.59
C LYS A 133 14.14 4.75 14.41
N ALA A 134 13.16 4.89 13.50
CA ALA A 134 13.15 4.08 12.29
C ALA A 134 14.43 4.28 11.46
N LEU A 135 14.91 5.52 11.35
CA LEU A 135 16.13 5.87 10.62
C LEU A 135 17.43 5.49 11.35
N GLU A 136 17.41 5.38 12.68
CA GLU A 136 18.55 4.81 13.45
C GLU A 136 18.80 3.34 13.08
N PHE A 137 17.74 2.58 12.77
CA PHE A 137 17.85 1.17 12.38
C PHE A 137 18.00 0.97 10.87
N GLU A 138 17.34 1.80 10.06
CA GLU A 138 17.36 1.75 8.60
C GLU A 138 17.55 3.18 8.03
N PRO A 139 18.81 3.70 7.94
CA PRO A 139 19.07 5.09 7.56
C PRO A 139 18.57 5.48 6.17
N GLU A 140 18.47 4.53 5.26
CA GLU A 140 18.00 4.76 3.88
C GLU A 140 16.51 4.43 3.69
N TYR A 141 15.73 4.22 4.77
CA TYR A 141 14.30 3.98 4.65
C TYR A 141 13.58 5.24 4.14
N PRO A 142 13.05 5.23 2.89
CA PRO A 142 12.64 6.47 2.21
C PRO A 142 11.44 7.16 2.88
N ILE A 143 10.46 6.39 3.40
CA ILE A 143 9.23 6.97 3.97
C ILE A 143 9.52 7.73 5.25
N PRO A 144 10.09 7.15 6.32
CA PRO A 144 10.37 7.90 7.54
C PRO A 144 11.36 9.05 7.30
N LYS A 145 12.33 8.91 6.36
CA LYS A 145 13.26 9.98 5.98
C LYS A 145 12.51 11.21 5.40
N HIS A 146 11.58 10.97 4.51
CA HIS A 146 10.75 12.03 3.94
C HIS A 146 9.85 12.68 4.99
N MET A 147 9.17 11.87 5.81
CA MET A 147 8.26 12.37 6.85
C MET A 147 8.98 13.14 7.94
N PHE A 148 10.13 12.63 8.41
CA PHE A 148 11.00 13.32 9.36
C PHE A 148 11.44 14.70 8.83
N ASN A 149 11.94 14.74 7.60
CA ASN A 149 12.38 16.00 6.97
C ASN A 149 11.21 16.99 6.82
N SER A 150 10.05 16.52 6.43
CA SER A 150 8.83 17.33 6.29
C SER A 150 8.43 17.96 7.62
N LEU A 151 8.41 17.18 8.71
CA LEU A 151 8.00 17.65 10.03
C LEU A 151 9.06 18.56 10.71
N THR A 152 10.33 18.41 10.33
CA THR A 152 11.44 19.22 10.89
C THR A 152 11.80 20.44 10.01
N GLY A 153 11.05 20.69 8.93
CA GLY A 153 11.29 21.81 8.03
C GLY A 153 12.47 21.63 7.05
N HIS A 154 13.04 20.43 6.97
CA HIS A 154 14.13 20.08 6.05
C HIS A 154 13.60 19.43 4.76
N THR A 155 12.67 20.10 4.08
CA THR A 155 12.09 19.54 2.85
C THR A 155 13.10 19.56 1.70
N SER A 156 13.28 18.40 1.06
CA SER A 156 13.97 18.33 -0.23
C SER A 156 13.14 19.04 -1.31
N LYS A 157 13.79 19.61 -2.33
CA LYS A 157 13.08 20.25 -3.47
C LYS A 157 12.09 19.28 -4.15
N GLU A 158 12.37 18.00 -4.11
CA GLU A 158 11.53 16.95 -4.70
C GLU A 158 11.34 15.81 -3.69
N PRO A 159 10.13 15.25 -3.56
CA PRO A 159 9.92 14.06 -2.74
C PRO A 159 10.65 12.86 -3.37
N PRO A 160 11.07 11.86 -2.57
CA PRO A 160 11.70 10.66 -3.08
C PRO A 160 10.79 9.96 -4.12
N LYS A 161 11.33 9.61 -5.29
CA LYS A 161 10.57 8.96 -6.38
C LYS A 161 9.81 7.73 -5.91
N GLN A 162 10.42 6.93 -5.02
CA GLN A 162 9.78 5.74 -4.47
C GLN A 162 8.60 6.09 -3.54
N TYR A 163 8.69 7.19 -2.77
CA TYR A 163 7.57 7.68 -1.96
C TYR A 163 6.39 8.09 -2.85
N VAL A 164 6.67 8.89 -3.89
CA VAL A 164 5.65 9.33 -4.86
C VAL A 164 5.00 8.12 -5.54
N LYS A 165 5.81 7.17 -6.02
CA LYS A 165 5.30 5.94 -6.63
C LYS A 165 4.39 5.16 -5.67
N ASN A 166 4.83 4.94 -4.44
CA ASN A 166 4.03 4.22 -3.45
C ASN A 166 2.72 4.94 -3.12
N LEU A 167 2.77 6.27 -3.02
CA LEU A 167 1.58 7.10 -2.79
C LEU A 167 0.55 6.92 -3.92
N PHE A 168 0.99 7.00 -5.18
CA PHE A 168 0.09 6.82 -6.32
C PHE A 168 -0.39 5.37 -6.48
N ASP A 169 0.48 4.39 -6.24
CA ASP A 169 0.10 2.98 -6.26
C ASP A 169 -0.96 2.66 -5.18
N ASP A 170 -0.81 3.22 -3.96
CA ASP A 170 -1.80 3.09 -2.89
C ASP A 170 -3.11 3.84 -3.21
N TYR A 171 -3.01 4.97 -3.90
CA TYR A 171 -4.17 5.77 -4.30
C TYR A 171 -4.94 5.16 -5.47
N ALA A 172 -4.27 4.38 -6.34
CA ALA A 172 -4.87 3.82 -7.55
C ALA A 172 -6.14 3.00 -7.26
N TYR A 173 -6.19 2.25 -6.16
CA TYR A 173 -7.36 1.47 -5.77
C TYR A 173 -8.57 2.33 -5.35
N ARG A 174 -8.32 3.53 -4.82
CA ARG A 174 -9.35 4.46 -4.34
C ARG A 174 -9.53 5.66 -5.26
N PHE A 175 -8.69 5.77 -6.29
CA PHE A 175 -8.62 6.96 -7.12
C PHE A 175 -9.95 7.25 -7.81
N ASN A 176 -10.57 6.24 -8.41
CA ASN A 176 -11.86 6.39 -9.07
C ASN A 176 -12.97 6.74 -8.08
N ASP A 177 -13.01 6.07 -6.92
CA ASP A 177 -14.01 6.35 -5.88
C ASP A 177 -13.82 7.75 -5.29
N ALA A 178 -12.57 8.16 -5.04
CA ALA A 178 -12.26 9.50 -4.55
C ALA A 178 -12.62 10.59 -5.57
N LEU A 179 -12.31 10.37 -6.85
CA LEU A 179 -12.66 11.31 -7.91
C LEU A 179 -14.18 11.43 -8.10
N VAL A 180 -14.85 10.29 -8.26
CA VAL A 180 -16.28 10.27 -8.60
C VAL A 180 -17.15 10.65 -7.40
N ASN A 181 -16.91 10.01 -6.25
CA ASN A 181 -17.81 10.14 -5.08
C ASN A 181 -17.46 11.33 -4.20
N ASN A 182 -16.14 11.62 -3.96
CA ASN A 182 -15.74 12.69 -3.05
C ASN A 182 -15.57 14.03 -3.76
N LEU A 183 -14.99 14.02 -4.96
CA LEU A 183 -14.71 15.25 -5.73
C LEU A 183 -15.76 15.53 -6.80
N GLN A 184 -16.76 14.64 -6.97
CA GLN A 184 -17.82 14.75 -7.98
C GLN A 184 -17.25 15.01 -9.39
N TYR A 185 -16.14 14.34 -9.71
CA TYR A 185 -15.44 14.48 -10.97
C TYR A 185 -16.27 13.94 -12.12
N ASN A 186 -16.85 14.84 -12.91
CA ASN A 186 -17.76 14.54 -14.00
C ASN A 186 -17.21 14.91 -15.40
N LEU A 187 -15.90 15.23 -15.48
CA LEU A 187 -15.26 15.65 -16.73
C LEU A 187 -15.44 14.63 -17.88
N PRO A 188 -15.36 13.29 -17.67
CA PRO A 188 -15.65 12.34 -18.73
C PRO A 188 -17.03 12.49 -19.34
N PHE A 189 -18.05 12.72 -18.51
CA PHE A 189 -19.41 12.98 -18.97
C PHE A 189 -19.50 14.29 -19.75
N ILE A 190 -18.90 15.37 -19.27
CA ILE A 190 -18.86 16.67 -19.94
C ILE A 190 -18.18 16.56 -21.30
N ILE A 191 -17.05 15.86 -21.39
CA ILE A 191 -16.34 15.63 -22.67
C ILE A 191 -17.24 14.87 -23.65
N LYS A 192 -17.92 13.83 -23.20
CA LYS A 192 -18.87 13.09 -24.03
C LYS A 192 -19.96 13.98 -24.60
N GLU A 193 -20.60 14.79 -23.75
CA GLU A 193 -21.63 15.73 -24.18
C GLU A 193 -21.10 16.76 -25.20
N LEU A 194 -19.90 17.32 -24.97
CA LEU A 194 -19.27 18.25 -25.89
C LEU A 194 -18.96 17.61 -27.26
N ILE A 195 -18.48 16.35 -27.27
CA ILE A 195 -18.23 15.59 -28.50
C ILE A 195 -19.54 15.38 -29.28
N LEU A 196 -20.60 15.00 -28.60
CA LEU A 196 -21.91 14.78 -29.19
C LEU A 196 -22.50 16.09 -29.74
N GLN A 197 -22.33 17.21 -29.06
CA GLN A 197 -22.79 18.53 -29.50
C GLN A 197 -21.98 19.07 -30.68
N SER A 198 -20.67 18.83 -30.73
CA SER A 198 -19.77 19.32 -31.78
C SER A 198 -19.93 18.59 -33.11
N ASN A 199 -20.44 17.34 -33.11
CA ASN A 199 -20.54 16.48 -34.28
C ASN A 199 -21.89 15.78 -34.33
N SER A 200 -22.96 16.56 -34.53
CA SER A 200 -24.33 16.05 -34.59
C SER A 200 -24.58 14.98 -35.67
N GLU A 201 -23.72 14.89 -36.70
CA GLU A 201 -23.83 13.92 -37.81
C GLU A 201 -23.04 12.60 -37.54
N LYS A 202 -22.15 12.55 -36.58
CA LYS A 202 -21.34 11.35 -36.25
C LYS A 202 -21.66 10.82 -34.87
N SER A 203 -22.46 9.76 -34.83
CA SER A 203 -22.73 9.03 -33.57
C SER A 203 -21.65 8.01 -33.19
N LYS A 204 -20.67 7.71 -34.07
CA LYS A 204 -19.62 6.70 -33.82
C LYS A 204 -18.29 7.15 -34.40
N TYR A 205 -17.24 7.00 -33.61
CA TYR A 205 -15.84 7.15 -34.00
C TYR A 205 -15.20 5.79 -34.19
N LYS A 206 -14.42 5.63 -35.28
CA LYS A 206 -13.74 4.35 -35.57
C LYS A 206 -12.56 4.08 -34.63
N ASN A 207 -11.83 5.12 -34.25
CA ASN A 207 -10.67 5.05 -33.35
C ASN A 207 -10.70 6.27 -32.43
N VAL A 208 -10.47 6.05 -31.14
CA VAL A 208 -10.32 7.07 -30.11
C VAL A 208 -9.02 6.78 -29.34
N ILE A 209 -8.19 7.81 -29.16
CA ILE A 209 -6.96 7.74 -28.37
C ILE A 209 -7.11 8.68 -27.19
N ASP A 210 -6.97 8.15 -25.98
CA ASP A 210 -6.89 8.92 -24.74
C ASP A 210 -5.43 9.00 -24.28
N LEU A 211 -4.81 10.17 -24.47
CA LEU A 211 -3.42 10.44 -24.08
C LEU A 211 -3.39 10.88 -22.62
N GLY A 212 -3.30 9.97 -21.71
CA GLY A 212 -3.30 10.24 -20.26
C GLY A 212 -4.49 9.62 -19.56
N CYS A 213 -4.92 8.46 -20.08
CA CYS A 213 -6.12 7.74 -19.61
C CYS A 213 -6.13 7.41 -18.09
N GLY A 214 -5.00 7.50 -17.41
CA GLY A 214 -4.90 7.18 -15.99
C GLY A 214 -5.47 5.79 -15.69
N THR A 215 -6.56 5.72 -14.90
CA THR A 215 -7.28 4.47 -14.60
C THR A 215 -8.29 4.06 -15.68
N GLY A 216 -8.37 4.78 -16.79
CA GLY A 216 -9.30 4.53 -17.87
C GLY A 216 -10.74 4.97 -17.58
N LEU A 217 -10.94 5.88 -16.63
CA LEU A 217 -12.27 6.34 -16.20
C LEU A 217 -13.08 6.93 -17.37
N ALA A 218 -12.45 7.76 -18.20
CA ALA A 218 -13.10 8.36 -19.38
C ALA A 218 -13.48 7.31 -20.44
N GLY A 219 -12.73 6.23 -20.56
CA GLY A 219 -12.97 5.18 -21.54
C GLY A 219 -14.28 4.41 -21.33
N LYS A 220 -14.85 4.41 -20.13
CA LYS A 220 -16.16 3.81 -19.85
C LYS A 220 -17.30 4.61 -20.45
N ASP A 221 -17.22 5.93 -20.41
CA ASP A 221 -18.29 6.84 -20.84
C ASP A 221 -18.21 7.16 -22.34
N LEU A 222 -17.04 6.94 -22.97
CA LEU A 222 -16.80 7.16 -24.39
C LEU A 222 -17.06 5.91 -25.27
N ARG A 223 -17.38 4.76 -24.68
CA ARG A 223 -17.84 3.56 -25.38
C ARG A 223 -19.33 3.62 -25.55
#